data_edf36fc502ecefceac35d4e53a0b0c37
#
_entry.id   edf36fc502ecefceac35d4e53a0b0c37
#
_cell.length_a   1.000
_cell.length_b   1.000
_cell.length_c   1.000
_cell.angle_alpha   90.00
_cell.angle_beta   90.00
_cell.angle_gamma   90.00
#
_symmetry.space_group_name_H-M   'P 1'
#
loop_
_entity.id
_entity.type
_entity.pdbx_description
1 polymer ?
#
loop_
_entity_poly.entity_id
_entity_poly.type
_entity_poly.pdbx_seq_one_letter_code
_entity_poly.pdbx_strand_id
1 'polypeptide(L)'
;MGKDEQREILQIGPVSELADFPIGKLDEGSQKFAALKDAAYMSGHTIVYGASGSGKTRGCTLPLLMKKIAEGKESLIIVDPKGDLFERTYKLAAENRYTVRALNLLDLDHSDGFNCFDDVERDSSLVSIIAE
;
A
#
# COMPACT_ATOMS: atom_id res chain seq x y z
N MET A 1 -3.10 27.65 -9.18
CA MET A 1 -2.09 27.48 -8.13
C MET A 1 -0.75 27.93 -8.65
N GLY A 2 -0.13 28.95 -8.07
CA GLY A 2 1.17 29.47 -8.46
C GLY A 2 2.30 28.48 -8.16
N LYS A 3 3.47 28.63 -8.84
CA LYS A 3 4.61 27.74 -8.62
C LYS A 3 5.16 27.79 -7.19
N ASP A 4 4.98 28.91 -6.51
CA ASP A 4 5.44 29.09 -5.13
C ASP A 4 4.51 28.40 -4.13
N GLU A 5 3.19 28.46 -4.32
CA GLU A 5 2.21 27.69 -3.55
C GLU A 5 2.40 26.17 -3.70
N GLN A 6 2.76 25.71 -4.91
CA GLN A 6 3.07 24.29 -5.13
C GLN A 6 4.28 23.84 -4.32
N ARG A 7 5.33 24.68 -4.23
CA ARG A 7 6.53 24.37 -3.46
C ARG A 7 6.31 24.38 -1.95
N GLU A 8 5.31 25.06 -1.48
CA GLU A 8 4.93 25.07 -0.06
C GLU A 8 4.29 23.74 0.38
N ILE A 9 3.48 23.15 -0.50
CA ILE A 9 2.63 22.00 -0.19
C ILE A 9 3.27 20.70 -0.67
N LEU A 10 4.01 20.71 -1.80
CA LEU A 10 4.55 19.53 -2.46
C LEU A 10 6.04 19.35 -2.20
N GLN A 11 6.41 18.13 -1.89
CA GLN A 11 7.77 17.64 -1.97
C GLN A 11 7.98 16.97 -3.33
N ILE A 12 9.12 17.25 -3.97
CA ILE A 12 9.47 16.69 -5.28
C ILE A 12 10.81 15.98 -5.15
N GLY A 13 10.85 14.70 -5.47
CA GLY A 13 12.05 13.88 -5.39
C GLY A 13 11.85 12.45 -5.88
N PRO A 14 12.89 11.60 -5.78
CA PRO A 14 12.73 10.16 -5.97
C PRO A 14 11.83 9.59 -4.89
N VAL A 15 11.15 8.47 -5.18
CA VAL A 15 10.16 7.85 -4.25
C VAL A 15 10.77 7.56 -2.88
N SER A 16 12.05 7.18 -2.82
CA SER A 16 12.77 6.89 -1.59
C SER A 16 12.93 8.08 -0.63
N GLU A 17 12.89 9.30 -1.16
CA GLU A 17 13.11 10.54 -0.39
C GLU A 17 11.79 11.25 -0.04
N LEU A 18 10.66 10.81 -0.61
CA LEU A 18 9.37 11.43 -0.32
C LEU A 18 8.93 11.09 1.10
N ALA A 19 8.37 12.09 1.79
CA ALA A 19 7.88 11.93 3.16
C ALA A 19 6.71 10.95 3.20
N ASP A 20 5.82 10.99 2.21
CA ASP A 20 4.62 10.15 2.16
C ASP A 20 4.22 9.74 0.74
N PHE A 21 2.94 9.57 0.51
CA PHE A 21 2.31 9.03 -0.68
C PHE A 21 2.67 9.81 -1.94
N PRO A 22 3.22 9.16 -2.99
CA PRO A 22 3.44 9.81 -4.28
C PRO A 22 2.11 10.08 -4.98
N ILE A 23 1.77 11.34 -5.18
CA ILE A 23 0.54 11.77 -5.87
C ILE A 23 0.67 11.54 -7.37
N GLY A 24 1.86 11.69 -7.91
CA GLY A 24 2.10 11.50 -9.33
C GLY A 24 3.56 11.72 -9.73
N LYS A 25 3.88 11.28 -10.94
CA LYS A 25 5.17 11.49 -11.59
C LYS A 25 5.15 12.82 -12.34
N LEU A 26 6.25 13.57 -12.32
CA LEU A 26 6.31 14.91 -12.91
C LEU A 26 6.28 14.88 -14.44
N ASP A 27 7.00 13.94 -15.04
CA ASP A 27 7.03 13.71 -16.47
C ASP A 27 7.45 12.26 -16.78
N GLU A 28 7.24 11.81 -18.01
CA GLU A 28 7.48 10.41 -18.40
C GLU A 28 8.96 10.01 -18.35
N GLY A 29 9.88 10.93 -18.55
CA GLY A 29 11.34 10.71 -18.52
C GLY A 29 11.95 10.86 -17.12
N SER A 30 11.25 11.50 -16.19
CA SER A 30 11.75 11.81 -14.86
C SER A 30 11.62 10.63 -13.89
N GLN A 31 12.60 10.48 -13.02
CA GLN A 31 12.52 9.63 -11.83
C GLN A 31 11.95 10.38 -10.61
N LYS A 32 11.44 11.61 -10.83
CA LYS A 32 10.92 12.48 -9.77
C LYS A 32 9.42 12.35 -9.67
N PHE A 33 8.97 12.25 -8.44
CA PHE A 33 7.56 12.17 -8.06
C PHE A 33 7.22 13.37 -7.18
N ALA A 34 5.94 13.74 -7.16
CA ALA A 34 5.39 14.71 -6.24
C ALA A 34 4.67 13.99 -5.11
N ALA A 35 4.87 14.44 -3.87
CA ALA A 35 4.13 14.01 -2.69
C ALA A 35 3.76 15.23 -1.83
N LEU A 36 2.82 15.06 -0.90
CA LEU A 36 2.55 16.08 0.10
C LEU A 36 3.71 16.15 1.10
N LYS A 37 4.13 17.36 1.49
CA LYS A 37 5.21 17.55 2.46
C LYS A 37 4.82 17.15 3.88
N ASP A 38 3.56 17.29 4.22
CA ASP A 38 3.06 17.07 5.56
C ASP A 38 2.11 15.88 5.56
N ALA A 39 2.47 14.86 6.32
CA ALA A 39 1.64 13.68 6.55
C ALA A 39 0.30 14.02 7.21
N ALA A 40 0.17 15.19 7.87
CA ALA A 40 -1.09 15.65 8.44
C ALA A 40 -2.19 15.81 7.36
N TYR A 41 -1.82 16.14 6.12
CA TYR A 41 -2.77 16.17 5.00
C TYR A 41 -3.24 14.79 4.56
N MET A 42 -2.52 13.74 4.98
CA MET A 42 -2.78 12.34 4.63
C MET A 42 -3.34 11.52 5.81
N SER A 43 -3.73 12.17 6.90
CA SER A 43 -4.28 11.53 8.10
C SER A 43 -5.70 10.98 7.89
N GLY A 44 -5.93 10.28 6.79
CA GLY A 44 -7.26 9.79 6.45
C GLY A 44 -7.22 8.74 5.35
N HIS A 45 -8.39 8.43 4.83
CA HIS A 45 -8.54 7.50 3.72
C HIS A 45 -8.24 8.21 2.40
N THR A 46 -7.48 7.54 1.53
CA THR A 46 -7.18 8.03 0.18
C THR A 46 -7.95 7.20 -0.85
N ILE A 47 -8.67 7.88 -1.73
CA ILE A 47 -9.36 7.25 -2.86
C ILE A 47 -8.66 7.66 -4.15
N VAL A 48 -8.22 6.66 -4.94
CA VAL A 48 -7.66 6.87 -6.28
C VAL A 48 -8.60 6.26 -7.31
N TYR A 49 -9.20 7.08 -8.14
CA TYR A 49 -10.10 6.62 -9.20
C TYR A 49 -9.66 7.09 -10.59
N GLY A 50 -10.09 6.35 -11.61
CA GLY A 50 -9.77 6.62 -13.01
C GLY A 50 -10.17 5.44 -13.88
N ALA A 51 -10.20 5.64 -15.19
CA ALA A 51 -10.55 4.60 -16.16
C ALA A 51 -9.61 3.38 -16.10
N SER A 52 -10.05 2.25 -16.64
CA SER A 52 -9.16 1.10 -16.81
C SER A 52 -7.98 1.48 -17.70
N GLY A 53 -6.78 1.05 -17.36
CA GLY A 53 -5.56 1.39 -18.10
C GLY A 53 -4.97 2.78 -17.80
N SER A 54 -5.61 3.61 -16.96
CA SER A 54 -5.10 4.96 -16.62
C SER A 54 -3.80 4.97 -15.77
N GLY A 55 -3.25 3.82 -15.46
CA GLY A 55 -1.99 3.73 -14.71
C GLY A 55 -2.10 3.81 -13.19
N LYS A 56 -3.30 3.73 -12.60
CA LYS A 56 -3.50 3.80 -11.14
C LYS A 56 -2.57 2.89 -10.35
N THR A 57 -2.51 1.62 -10.73
CA THR A 57 -1.67 0.64 -10.04
C THR A 57 -0.19 0.98 -10.16
N ARG A 58 0.27 1.33 -11.37
CA ARG A 58 1.69 1.64 -11.63
C ARG A 58 2.11 3.01 -11.09
N GLY A 59 1.21 3.99 -11.15
CA GLY A 59 1.53 5.38 -10.79
C GLY A 59 1.33 5.70 -9.31
N CYS A 60 0.47 4.95 -8.63
CA CYS A 60 0.12 5.22 -7.23
C CYS A 60 0.31 4.01 -6.33
N THR A 61 -0.46 2.93 -6.55
CA THR A 61 -0.52 1.81 -5.60
C THR A 61 0.81 1.10 -5.44
N LEU A 62 1.46 0.74 -6.54
CA LEU A 62 2.71 -0.01 -6.52
C LEU A 62 3.87 0.78 -5.90
N PRO A 63 4.12 2.06 -6.27
CA PRO A 63 5.15 2.86 -5.64
C PRO A 63 4.94 3.05 -4.13
N LEU A 64 3.68 3.27 -3.70
CA LEU A 64 3.35 3.37 -2.29
C LEU A 64 3.66 2.06 -1.56
N LEU A 65 3.18 0.94 -2.10
CA LEU A 65 3.36 -0.38 -1.49
C LEU A 65 4.85 -0.72 -1.36
N MET A 66 5.63 -0.52 -2.42
CA MET A 66 7.08 -0.75 -2.40
C MET A 66 7.78 0.13 -1.36
N LYS A 67 7.37 1.39 -1.23
CA LYS A 67 7.91 2.30 -0.22
C LYS A 67 7.59 1.81 1.19
N LYS A 68 6.33 1.46 1.48
CA LYS A 68 5.91 0.96 2.81
C LYS A 68 6.61 -0.35 3.18
N ILE A 69 6.79 -1.25 2.21
CA ILE A 69 7.57 -2.48 2.42
C ILE A 69 9.03 -2.15 2.76
N ALA A 70 9.65 -1.24 2.02
CA ALA A 70 11.04 -0.85 2.28
C ALA A 70 11.24 -0.15 3.63
N GLU A 71 10.25 0.61 4.10
CA GLU A 71 10.28 1.24 5.42
C GLU A 71 10.15 0.23 6.58
N GLY A 72 9.44 -0.87 6.38
CA GLY A 72 9.34 -1.97 7.35
C GLY A 72 8.68 -1.61 8.67
N LYS A 73 7.84 -0.58 8.71
CA LYS A 73 7.29 -0.02 9.95
C LYS A 73 5.85 -0.42 10.23
N GLU A 74 5.13 -0.89 9.24
CA GLU A 74 3.68 -1.08 9.29
C GLU A 74 3.29 -2.48 8.86
N SER A 75 2.21 -3.02 9.41
CA SER A 75 1.54 -4.20 8.86
C SER A 75 0.65 -3.77 7.71
N LEU A 76 0.62 -4.54 6.64
CA LEU A 76 -0.07 -4.20 5.41
C LEU A 76 -1.15 -5.24 5.10
N ILE A 77 -2.37 -4.77 4.83
CA ILE A 77 -3.47 -5.59 4.32
C ILE A 77 -3.77 -5.13 2.90
N ILE A 78 -3.67 -6.04 1.94
CA ILE A 78 -3.78 -5.73 0.52
C ILE A 78 -4.88 -6.61 -0.10
N VAL A 79 -5.86 -5.97 -0.74
CA VAL A 79 -6.86 -6.66 -1.54
C VAL A 79 -6.42 -6.58 -3.00
N ASP A 80 -6.03 -7.72 -3.57
CA ASP A 80 -5.47 -7.83 -4.92
C ASP A 80 -6.24 -8.86 -5.77
N PRO A 81 -7.37 -8.49 -6.36
CA PRO A 81 -8.22 -9.42 -7.10
C PRO A 81 -7.56 -10.06 -8.33
N LYS A 82 -6.45 -9.52 -8.79
CA LYS A 82 -5.74 -9.99 -9.99
C LYS A 82 -4.43 -10.70 -9.69
N GLY A 83 -3.91 -10.60 -8.46
CA GLY A 83 -2.60 -11.12 -8.09
C GLY A 83 -1.40 -10.28 -8.57
N ASP A 84 -1.64 -9.22 -9.34
CA ASP A 84 -0.58 -8.38 -9.93
C ASP A 84 0.33 -7.72 -8.88
N LEU A 85 -0.23 -7.29 -7.75
CA LEU A 85 0.54 -6.65 -6.67
C LEU A 85 1.35 -7.70 -5.91
N PHE A 86 0.74 -8.84 -5.61
CA PHE A 86 1.41 -9.97 -4.95
C PHE A 86 2.65 -10.42 -5.74
N GLU A 87 2.49 -10.73 -7.03
CA GLU A 87 3.59 -11.16 -7.88
C GLU A 87 4.78 -10.18 -7.90
N ARG A 88 4.47 -8.87 -7.90
CA ARG A 88 5.48 -7.81 -7.99
C ARG A 88 6.17 -7.50 -6.68
N THR A 89 5.52 -7.74 -5.54
CA THR A 89 6.01 -7.25 -4.25
C THR A 89 6.35 -8.36 -3.26
N TYR A 90 5.93 -9.59 -3.49
CA TYR A 90 6.18 -10.71 -2.59
C TYR A 90 7.67 -10.88 -2.24
N LYS A 91 8.56 -10.89 -3.24
CA LYS A 91 9.99 -11.04 -3.02
C LYS A 91 10.56 -9.88 -2.20
N LEU A 92 10.18 -8.66 -2.55
CA LEU A 92 10.61 -7.46 -1.83
C LEU A 92 10.15 -7.51 -0.37
N ALA A 93 8.92 -7.94 -0.12
CA ALA A 93 8.39 -8.08 1.23
C ALA A 93 9.16 -9.13 2.03
N ALA A 94 9.44 -10.30 1.46
CA ALA A 94 10.21 -11.35 2.10
C ALA A 94 11.65 -10.89 2.42
N GLU A 95 12.32 -10.18 1.51
CA GLU A 95 13.64 -9.60 1.71
C GLU A 95 13.65 -8.55 2.83
N ASN A 96 12.56 -7.82 3.02
CA ASN A 96 12.39 -6.84 4.09
C ASN A 96 11.78 -7.44 5.38
N ARG A 97 11.85 -8.77 5.55
CA ARG A 97 11.47 -9.50 6.76
C ARG A 97 9.97 -9.47 7.09
N TYR A 98 9.12 -9.21 6.12
CA TYR A 98 7.68 -9.39 6.30
C TYR A 98 7.32 -10.88 6.31
N THR A 99 6.45 -11.27 7.23
CA THR A 99 5.73 -12.53 7.13
C THR A 99 4.57 -12.32 6.17
N VAL A 100 4.71 -12.82 4.95
CA VAL A 100 3.67 -12.68 3.93
C VAL A 100 2.68 -13.84 4.05
N ARG A 101 1.39 -13.53 4.12
CA ARG A 101 0.29 -14.48 4.05
C ARG A 101 -0.59 -14.13 2.87
N ALA A 102 -0.93 -15.11 2.07
CA ALA A 102 -1.76 -14.93 0.89
C ALA A 102 -3.02 -15.80 0.97
N LEU A 103 -4.17 -15.18 1.18
CA LEU A 103 -5.46 -15.86 1.09
C LEU A 103 -5.93 -15.82 -0.37
N ASN A 104 -5.81 -16.94 -1.07
CA ASN A 104 -6.18 -17.09 -2.46
C ASN A 104 -7.52 -17.83 -2.59
N LEU A 105 -8.60 -17.09 -2.77
CA LEU A 105 -9.94 -17.65 -2.89
C LEU A 105 -10.24 -18.26 -4.27
N LEU A 106 -9.38 -18.03 -5.26
CA LEU A 106 -9.51 -18.59 -6.61
C LEU A 106 -8.78 -19.92 -6.75
N ASP A 107 -7.74 -20.15 -5.96
CA ASP A 107 -6.93 -21.36 -5.94
C ASP A 107 -6.59 -21.71 -4.50
N LEU A 108 -7.46 -22.49 -3.88
CA LEU A 108 -7.35 -22.85 -2.46
C LEU A 108 -6.18 -23.79 -2.17
N ASP A 109 -5.73 -24.54 -3.16
CA ASP A 109 -4.59 -25.47 -3.02
C ASP A 109 -3.27 -24.69 -2.84
N HIS A 110 -3.21 -23.46 -3.33
CA HIS A 110 -2.07 -22.55 -3.19
C HIS A 110 -2.40 -21.34 -2.29
N SER A 111 -3.27 -21.52 -1.32
CA SER A 111 -3.68 -20.48 -0.37
C SER A 111 -3.13 -20.76 1.02
N ASP A 112 -2.73 -19.71 1.72
CA ASP A 112 -2.53 -19.83 3.17
C ASP A 112 -3.87 -20.08 3.86
N GLY A 113 -3.87 -20.88 4.91
CA GLY A 113 -5.04 -21.06 5.77
C GLY A 113 -5.28 -19.82 6.62
N PHE A 114 -6.55 -19.49 6.81
CA PHE A 114 -6.98 -18.47 7.76
C PHE A 114 -8.03 -19.06 8.70
N ASN A 115 -7.73 -19.09 10.00
CA ASN A 115 -8.67 -19.48 11.03
C ASN A 115 -9.02 -18.24 11.85
N CYS A 116 -10.23 -17.73 11.68
CA CYS A 116 -10.69 -16.55 12.43
C CYS A 116 -10.86 -16.80 13.93
N PHE A 117 -10.80 -18.05 14.36
CA PHE A 117 -10.93 -18.44 15.77
C PHE A 117 -9.60 -18.67 16.48
N ASP A 118 -8.46 -18.60 15.80
CA ASP A 118 -7.15 -18.85 16.43
C ASP A 118 -6.83 -17.90 17.60
N ASP A 119 -7.33 -16.66 17.53
CA ASP A 119 -7.15 -15.67 18.58
C ASP A 119 -8.21 -15.77 19.70
N VAL A 120 -9.32 -16.46 19.47
CA VAL A 120 -10.41 -16.62 20.46
C VAL A 120 -9.96 -17.46 21.65
N GLU A 121 -9.10 -18.44 21.44
CA GLU A 121 -8.51 -19.24 22.54
C GLU A 121 -7.63 -18.40 23.47
N ARG A 122 -7.09 -17.28 22.96
CA ARG A 122 -6.23 -16.37 23.73
C ARG A 122 -7.00 -15.28 24.45
N ASP A 123 -8.14 -14.87 23.93
CA ASP A 123 -8.99 -13.83 24.51
C ASP A 123 -10.47 -14.12 24.31
N SER A 124 -11.11 -14.59 25.38
CA SER A 124 -12.54 -14.95 25.37
C SER A 124 -13.47 -13.75 25.09
N SER A 125 -13.00 -12.51 25.18
CA SER A 125 -13.76 -11.31 24.84
C SER A 125 -14.02 -11.19 23.33
N LEU A 126 -13.21 -11.82 22.49
CA LEU A 126 -13.37 -11.81 21.04
C LEU A 126 -14.56 -12.68 20.57
N VAL A 127 -15.00 -13.64 21.38
CA VAL A 127 -16.15 -14.52 21.03
C VAL A 127 -17.40 -13.71 20.80
N SER A 128 -17.64 -12.68 21.61
CA SER A 128 -18.84 -11.83 21.49
C SER A 128 -18.85 -10.96 20.22
N ILE A 129 -17.67 -10.60 19.72
CA ILE A 129 -17.52 -9.77 18.52
C ILE A 129 -17.77 -10.56 17.23
N ILE A 130 -17.45 -11.87 17.26
CA ILE A 130 -17.61 -12.75 16.08
C ILE A 130 -19.04 -13.32 15.98
N ALA A 131 -19.80 -13.30 17.08
CA ALA A 131 -21.14 -13.88 17.17
C ALA A 131 -22.27 -12.88 16.84
N GLU A 132 -21.99 -11.60 16.57
CA GLU A 132 -22.93 -10.60 16.09
C GLU A 132 -22.89 -10.47 14.55
#